data_f67579d2f7035bc8dc82110fd0d8a396
#
_entry.id   f67579d2f7035bc8dc82110fd0d8a396
#
_cell.length_a   1.000
_cell.length_b   1.000
_cell.length_c   1.000
_cell.angle_alpha   90.00
_cell.angle_beta   90.00
_cell.angle_gamma   90.00
#
_symmetry.space_group_name_H-M   'P 1'
#
loop_
_entity.id
_entity.type
_entity.pdbx_description
1 polymer ?
#
loop_
_entity_poly.entity_id
_entity_poly.type
_entity_poly.pdbx_seq_one_letter_code
_entity_poly.pdbx_strand_id
1 'polypeptide(L)'
;VIKAVYNSNPVDASALVIARGGKIEAAGTAALPIVFTTEFDDLTAADVAAGTYVSTVNGATNDLTTRGLWGGIIVLGNATVGTDNGAASIEGIAEGYDFTTYGNATPVDTESSGTMTYLSIRHGGATIANGDEINGLTLGGVGSGTTINHIEIISNDDDGIEFFGGTVDASNLVVWAQKDDAIDVDQAYSGTITNALVIMDTG
;
A
#
# COMPACT_ATOMS: atom_id res chain seq x y z
N VAL A 1 -10.66 -9.03 8.32
CA VAL A 1 -10.86 -8.49 6.96
C VAL A 1 -11.40 -7.09 7.07
N ILE A 2 -10.81 -6.16 6.35
CA ILE A 2 -11.19 -4.74 6.27
C ILE A 2 -11.57 -4.48 4.82
N LYS A 3 -12.75 -3.92 4.57
CA LYS A 3 -13.27 -3.70 3.23
C LYS A 3 -13.44 -2.21 2.95
N ALA A 4 -12.81 -1.75 1.89
CA ALA A 4 -12.99 -0.41 1.37
C ALA A 4 -14.29 -0.32 0.56
N VAL A 5 -15.00 0.79 0.70
CA VAL A 5 -16.20 1.08 -0.09
C VAL A 5 -15.78 1.56 -1.47
N TYR A 6 -16.36 0.99 -2.51
CA TYR A 6 -16.14 1.44 -3.88
C TYR A 6 -16.86 2.77 -4.14
N ASN A 7 -16.19 3.68 -4.81
CA ASN A 7 -16.81 4.88 -5.34
C ASN A 7 -16.61 4.94 -6.86
N SER A 8 -17.72 5.07 -7.60
CA SER A 8 -17.68 5.17 -9.06
C SER A 8 -17.12 6.50 -9.57
N ASN A 9 -17.00 7.52 -8.69
CA ASN A 9 -16.27 8.73 -8.99
C ASN A 9 -14.80 8.55 -8.51
N PRO A 10 -13.85 8.44 -9.42
CA PRO A 10 -12.46 8.11 -9.05
C PRO A 10 -11.83 9.11 -8.07
N VAL A 11 -12.17 10.40 -8.16
CA VAL A 11 -11.64 11.43 -7.25
C VAL A 11 -12.08 11.27 -5.79
N ASP A 12 -13.06 10.41 -5.54
CA ASP A 12 -13.59 10.07 -4.21
C ASP A 12 -13.23 8.63 -3.81
N ALA A 13 -12.22 8.01 -4.43
CA ALA A 13 -11.81 6.65 -4.11
C ALA A 13 -11.41 6.52 -2.64
N SER A 14 -11.86 5.43 -2.00
CA SER A 14 -11.48 5.14 -0.62
C SER A 14 -10.00 4.77 -0.52
N ALA A 15 -9.25 5.38 0.38
CA ALA A 15 -7.88 5.00 0.71
C ALA A 15 -7.66 5.05 2.23
N LEU A 16 -6.72 4.25 2.74
CA LEU A 16 -6.27 4.36 4.12
C LEU A 16 -5.00 5.19 4.17
N VAL A 17 -5.06 6.39 4.74
CA VAL A 17 -3.90 7.28 4.84
C VAL A 17 -3.43 7.35 6.29
N ILE A 18 -2.17 7.01 6.52
CA ILE A 18 -1.45 7.26 7.76
C ILE A 18 -0.57 8.49 7.54
N ALA A 19 -1.06 9.64 7.98
CA ALA A 19 -0.38 10.91 7.83
C ALA A 19 0.92 10.97 8.64
N ARG A 20 1.81 11.88 8.26
CA ARG A 20 3.07 12.16 8.96
C ARG A 20 2.87 12.27 10.48
N GLY A 21 3.66 11.50 11.24
CA GLY A 21 3.57 11.43 12.71
C GLY A 21 2.45 10.53 13.24
N GLY A 22 1.55 10.04 12.37
CA GLY A 22 0.61 8.97 12.68
C GLY A 22 1.31 7.61 12.71
N LYS A 23 0.62 6.60 13.26
CA LYS A 23 1.10 5.21 13.28
C LYS A 23 0.00 4.24 12.93
N ILE A 24 0.36 3.21 12.19
CA ILE A 24 -0.48 2.04 11.97
C ILE A 24 0.05 0.86 12.79
N GLU A 25 -0.81 0.21 13.56
CA GLU A 25 -0.50 -1.02 14.28
C GLU A 25 -1.34 -2.16 13.69
N ALA A 26 -0.86 -2.69 12.58
CA ALA A 26 -1.48 -3.79 11.84
C ALA A 26 -0.59 -5.04 11.91
N ALA A 27 -0.49 -5.61 13.11
CA ALA A 27 0.33 -6.77 13.40
C ALA A 27 -0.48 -8.06 13.24
N GLY A 28 -0.65 -8.53 12.02
CA GLY A 28 -1.18 -9.86 11.72
C GLY A 28 -0.17 -10.97 12.04
N THR A 29 -0.57 -12.21 11.84
CA THR A 29 0.28 -13.39 11.98
C THR A 29 0.09 -14.33 10.81
N ALA A 30 1.00 -15.29 10.61
CA ALA A 30 0.85 -16.32 9.57
C ALA A 30 -0.46 -17.11 9.67
N ALA A 31 -0.98 -17.31 10.89
CA ALA A 31 -2.24 -18.01 11.11
C ALA A 31 -3.47 -17.10 10.98
N LEU A 32 -3.31 -15.81 11.22
CA LEU A 32 -4.38 -14.80 11.18
C LEU A 32 -3.86 -13.51 10.51
N PRO A 33 -3.66 -13.52 9.21
CA PRO A 33 -3.27 -12.32 8.46
C PRO A 33 -4.41 -11.29 8.47
N ILE A 34 -4.04 -10.04 8.27
CA ILE A 34 -5.00 -8.94 8.08
C ILE A 34 -5.18 -8.74 6.58
N VAL A 35 -6.42 -8.80 6.11
CA VAL A 35 -6.74 -8.60 4.70
C VAL A 35 -7.46 -7.26 4.53
N PHE A 36 -6.91 -6.41 3.68
CA PHE A 36 -7.54 -5.19 3.15
C PHE A 36 -7.98 -5.48 1.72
N THR A 37 -9.25 -5.25 1.43
CA THR A 37 -9.84 -5.55 0.13
C THR A 37 -11.02 -4.62 -0.17
N THR A 38 -11.73 -4.85 -1.25
CA THR A 38 -12.93 -4.12 -1.66
C THR A 38 -14.21 -4.70 -1.02
N GLU A 39 -15.27 -3.91 -0.93
CA GLU A 39 -16.60 -4.39 -0.50
C GLU A 39 -17.19 -5.48 -1.41
N PHE A 40 -16.73 -5.55 -2.66
CA PHE A 40 -17.15 -6.57 -3.63
C PHE A 40 -16.48 -7.93 -3.43
N ASP A 41 -15.45 -8.03 -2.60
CA ASP A 41 -14.82 -9.29 -2.23
C ASP A 41 -15.69 -10.01 -1.18
N ASP A 42 -16.06 -11.25 -1.42
CA ASP A 42 -16.90 -12.02 -0.49
C ASP A 42 -16.14 -12.60 0.70
N LEU A 43 -14.79 -12.49 0.71
CA LEU A 43 -13.93 -12.96 1.81
C LEU A 43 -14.38 -12.40 3.16
N THR A 44 -14.48 -13.30 4.15
CA THR A 44 -14.88 -12.95 5.52
C THR A 44 -13.75 -13.21 6.53
N ALA A 45 -13.88 -12.63 7.71
CA ALA A 45 -12.97 -12.92 8.81
C ALA A 45 -13.02 -14.40 9.26
N ALA A 46 -14.16 -15.08 9.08
CA ALA A 46 -14.29 -16.49 9.37
C ALA A 46 -13.52 -17.37 8.37
N ASP A 47 -13.49 -16.99 7.10
CA ASP A 47 -12.72 -17.67 6.06
C ASP A 47 -11.23 -17.55 6.35
N VAL A 48 -10.75 -16.35 6.68
CA VAL A 48 -9.35 -16.12 7.07
C VAL A 48 -8.99 -16.95 8.31
N ALA A 49 -9.84 -16.98 9.32
CA ALA A 49 -9.61 -17.78 10.53
C ALA A 49 -9.62 -19.29 10.27
N ALA A 50 -10.31 -19.74 9.22
CA ALA A 50 -10.32 -21.13 8.76
C ALA A 50 -9.12 -21.46 7.84
N GLY A 51 -8.28 -20.48 7.50
CA GLY A 51 -7.18 -20.63 6.53
C GLY A 51 -7.65 -20.74 5.09
N THR A 52 -8.84 -20.23 4.79
CA THR A 52 -9.42 -20.18 3.45
C THR A 52 -9.26 -18.77 2.89
N TYR A 53 -8.50 -18.62 1.81
CA TYR A 53 -8.20 -17.32 1.19
C TYR A 53 -8.76 -17.19 -0.22
N VAL A 54 -9.49 -18.19 -0.67
CA VAL A 54 -10.24 -18.16 -1.94
C VAL A 54 -11.46 -17.27 -1.76
N SER A 55 -11.58 -16.27 -2.58
CA SER A 55 -12.71 -15.35 -2.57
C SER A 55 -13.26 -15.09 -3.97
N THR A 56 -14.42 -14.50 -4.03
CA THR A 56 -15.09 -14.10 -5.26
C THR A 56 -15.24 -12.59 -5.26
N VAL A 57 -14.72 -11.95 -6.29
CA VAL A 57 -14.86 -10.50 -6.50
C VAL A 57 -15.67 -10.28 -7.77
N ASN A 58 -16.72 -9.50 -7.72
CA ASN A 58 -17.62 -9.25 -8.85
C ASN A 58 -18.11 -10.52 -9.57
N GLY A 59 -18.30 -11.62 -8.83
CA GLY A 59 -18.78 -12.90 -9.38
C GLY A 59 -17.71 -13.81 -10.00
N ALA A 60 -16.45 -13.41 -9.99
CA ALA A 60 -15.33 -14.23 -10.46
C ALA A 60 -14.48 -14.73 -9.28
N THR A 61 -14.32 -16.04 -9.17
CA THR A 61 -13.52 -16.67 -8.11
C THR A 61 -12.03 -16.55 -8.41
N ASN A 62 -11.24 -16.13 -7.42
CA ASN A 62 -9.82 -15.85 -7.56
C ASN A 62 -9.52 -14.90 -8.73
N ASP A 63 -10.30 -13.84 -8.86
CA ASP A 63 -10.12 -12.87 -9.93
C ASP A 63 -8.85 -12.05 -9.72
N LEU A 64 -7.89 -12.24 -10.60
CA LEU A 64 -6.64 -11.49 -10.64
C LEU A 64 -6.68 -10.31 -11.61
N THR A 65 -7.81 -10.11 -12.30
CA THR A 65 -7.97 -9.06 -13.32
C THR A 65 -8.77 -7.86 -12.82
N THR A 66 -9.58 -8.03 -11.78
CA THR A 66 -10.33 -6.93 -11.17
C THR A 66 -9.43 -6.09 -10.27
N ARG A 67 -9.21 -4.84 -10.64
CA ARG A 67 -8.27 -3.88 -10.05
C ARG A 67 -8.95 -2.52 -9.89
N GLY A 68 -8.30 -1.56 -9.24
CA GLY A 68 -8.76 -0.17 -9.18
C GLY A 68 -10.07 0.05 -8.39
N LEU A 69 -10.43 -0.86 -7.49
CA LEU A 69 -11.69 -0.75 -6.74
C LEU A 69 -11.59 0.13 -5.49
N TRP A 70 -10.38 0.46 -5.06
CA TRP A 70 -10.06 1.39 -3.98
C TRP A 70 -8.60 1.83 -4.09
N GLY A 71 -8.17 2.84 -3.34
CA GLY A 71 -6.86 3.46 -3.52
C GLY A 71 -5.68 2.72 -2.88
N GLY A 72 -5.90 1.76 -1.96
CA GLY A 72 -4.80 1.12 -1.24
C GLY A 72 -4.45 1.77 0.09
N ILE A 73 -3.22 1.52 0.58
CA ILE A 73 -2.71 2.01 1.86
C ILE A 73 -1.55 2.98 1.60
N ILE A 74 -1.62 4.17 2.19
CA ILE A 74 -0.61 5.21 2.09
C ILE A 74 -0.04 5.49 3.48
N VAL A 75 1.27 5.39 3.64
CA VAL A 75 1.98 5.69 4.89
C VAL A 75 2.99 6.80 4.64
N LEU A 76 2.86 7.89 5.38
CA LEU A 76 3.66 9.10 5.21
C LEU A 76 4.48 9.36 6.46
N GLY A 77 5.81 9.37 6.30
CA GLY A 77 6.78 9.56 7.37
C GLY A 77 7.55 10.87 7.25
N ASN A 78 8.56 11.02 8.11
CA ASN A 78 9.41 12.21 8.22
C ASN A 78 10.88 11.95 7.84
N ALA A 79 11.18 10.79 7.24
CA ALA A 79 12.55 10.47 6.84
C ALA A 79 12.97 11.23 5.58
N THR A 80 14.23 11.13 5.23
CA THR A 80 14.84 11.79 4.07
C THR A 80 14.15 11.39 2.76
N VAL A 81 13.84 12.40 1.95
CA VAL A 81 13.36 12.22 0.57
C VAL A 81 14.17 13.11 -0.37
N GLY A 82 14.40 12.65 -1.60
CA GLY A 82 15.25 13.32 -2.60
C GLY A 82 14.55 14.46 -3.34
N THR A 83 13.86 15.34 -2.63
CA THR A 83 13.23 16.54 -3.18
C THR A 83 13.96 17.80 -2.76
N ASP A 84 13.85 18.89 -3.52
CA ASP A 84 14.58 20.15 -3.29
C ASP A 84 14.37 20.72 -1.87
N ASN A 85 13.20 20.53 -1.30
CA ASN A 85 12.84 21.03 0.03
C ASN A 85 12.82 19.94 1.12
N GLY A 86 13.21 18.71 0.79
CA GLY A 86 13.16 17.56 1.70
C GLY A 86 11.74 17.10 2.05
N ALA A 87 10.72 17.60 1.37
CA ALA A 87 9.32 17.22 1.56
C ALA A 87 8.55 17.33 0.24
N ALA A 88 7.48 16.53 0.10
CA ALA A 88 6.58 16.59 -1.04
C ALA A 88 5.14 16.23 -0.63
N SER A 89 4.18 16.44 -1.52
CA SER A 89 2.82 15.90 -1.39
C SER A 89 2.75 14.58 -2.14
N ILE A 90 2.08 13.59 -1.54
CA ILE A 90 1.87 12.31 -2.19
C ILE A 90 0.94 12.49 -3.40
N GLU A 91 1.22 11.78 -4.47
CA GLU A 91 0.36 11.72 -5.65
C GLU A 91 -0.96 10.97 -5.36
N GLY A 92 -1.88 11.04 -6.28
CA GLY A 92 -3.18 10.36 -6.18
C GLY A 92 -4.13 10.95 -5.13
N ILE A 93 -3.74 11.97 -4.37
CA ILE A 93 -4.61 12.70 -3.45
C ILE A 93 -4.50 14.20 -3.73
N ALA A 94 -5.63 14.91 -3.73
CA ALA A 94 -5.65 16.34 -3.98
C ALA A 94 -4.68 17.10 -3.05
N GLU A 95 -3.86 17.96 -3.62
CA GLU A 95 -2.91 18.78 -2.88
C GLU A 95 -3.59 19.76 -1.91
N GLY A 96 -2.81 20.26 -0.95
CA GLY A 96 -3.25 21.32 -0.03
C GLY A 96 -3.80 20.83 1.29
N TYR A 97 -3.76 19.53 1.55
CA TYR A 97 -4.08 18.98 2.86
C TYR A 97 -2.81 18.58 3.61
N ASP A 98 -2.72 18.92 4.89
CA ASP A 98 -1.55 18.59 5.73
C ASP A 98 -1.27 17.09 5.80
N PHE A 99 -2.32 16.25 5.65
CA PHE A 99 -2.20 14.81 5.70
C PHE A 99 -1.65 14.17 4.42
N THR A 100 -1.37 14.94 3.36
CA THR A 100 -0.80 14.43 2.11
C THR A 100 0.71 14.61 2.03
N THR A 101 1.31 15.34 2.96
CA THR A 101 2.73 15.68 2.94
C THR A 101 3.58 14.58 3.57
N TYR A 102 4.69 14.21 2.92
CA TYR A 102 5.71 13.30 3.44
C TYR A 102 7.11 13.91 3.37
N GLY A 103 8.09 13.27 4.04
CA GLY A 103 9.42 13.83 4.21
C GLY A 103 9.43 15.04 5.14
N ASN A 104 10.59 15.64 5.36
CA ASN A 104 10.75 16.83 6.19
C ASN A 104 12.05 17.55 5.82
N ALA A 105 12.04 18.89 5.84
CA ALA A 105 13.25 19.71 5.68
C ALA A 105 14.31 19.42 6.79
N THR A 106 13.87 18.86 7.91
CA THR A 106 14.74 18.34 8.97
C THR A 106 14.36 16.88 9.20
N PRO A 107 14.88 15.96 8.38
CA PRO A 107 14.40 14.57 8.36
C PRO A 107 14.78 13.82 9.64
N VAL A 108 13.96 12.80 9.97
CA VAL A 108 14.19 11.88 11.08
C VAL A 108 14.18 10.46 10.51
N ASP A 109 15.32 10.00 10.03
CA ASP A 109 15.47 8.72 9.33
C ASP A 109 15.17 7.48 10.20
N THR A 110 15.14 7.65 11.52
CA THR A 110 14.82 6.58 12.48
C THR A 110 13.40 6.67 13.04
N GLU A 111 12.56 7.53 12.47
CA GLU A 111 11.17 7.63 12.89
C GLU A 111 10.41 6.31 12.64
N SER A 112 9.27 6.15 13.30
CA SER A 112 8.42 4.98 13.14
C SER A 112 6.99 5.38 12.84
N SER A 113 6.50 4.92 11.71
CA SER A 113 5.09 4.96 11.30
C SER A 113 4.30 3.72 11.75
N GLY A 114 4.89 2.87 12.60
CA GLY A 114 4.23 1.73 13.24
C GLY A 114 4.66 0.37 12.72
N THR A 115 3.74 -0.58 12.73
CA THR A 115 4.00 -1.98 12.38
C THR A 115 2.96 -2.49 11.37
N MET A 116 3.45 -3.06 10.27
CA MET A 116 2.67 -3.76 9.25
C MET A 116 3.27 -5.15 9.04
N THR A 117 2.59 -6.18 9.53
CA THR A 117 3.05 -7.56 9.37
C THR A 117 1.90 -8.50 8.99
N TYR A 118 2.18 -9.41 8.07
CA TYR A 118 1.20 -10.36 7.55
C TYR A 118 -0.08 -9.67 7.05
N LEU A 119 0.13 -8.69 6.17
CA LEU A 119 -0.95 -7.99 5.48
C LEU A 119 -1.13 -8.54 4.07
N SER A 120 -2.37 -8.67 3.63
CA SER A 120 -2.74 -8.86 2.23
C SER A 120 -3.57 -7.66 1.78
N ILE A 121 -3.14 -6.97 0.74
CA ILE A 121 -3.78 -5.78 0.15
C ILE A 121 -4.21 -6.16 -1.25
N ARG A 122 -5.51 -6.06 -1.55
CA ARG A 122 -6.10 -6.63 -2.75
C ARG A 122 -6.99 -5.66 -3.50
N HIS A 123 -6.94 -5.73 -4.84
CA HIS A 123 -7.84 -5.01 -5.76
C HIS A 123 -7.79 -3.48 -5.64
N GLY A 124 -6.62 -2.95 -5.22
CA GLY A 124 -6.34 -1.52 -5.12
C GLY A 124 -5.93 -0.89 -6.45
N GLY A 125 -5.34 0.29 -6.37
CA GLY A 125 -4.82 1.00 -7.54
C GLY A 125 -5.83 1.93 -8.20
N ALA A 126 -6.77 2.51 -7.45
CA ALA A 126 -7.76 3.40 -8.04
C ALA A 126 -7.09 4.64 -8.64
N THR A 127 -7.39 4.93 -9.91
CA THR A 127 -7.04 6.19 -10.58
C THR A 127 -7.88 7.32 -10.02
N ILE A 128 -7.29 8.36 -9.43
CA ILE A 128 -8.03 9.44 -8.75
C ILE A 128 -8.27 10.64 -9.68
N ALA A 129 -7.28 11.10 -10.44
CA ALA A 129 -7.45 12.22 -11.37
C ALA A 129 -6.32 12.24 -12.40
N ASN A 130 -6.64 12.60 -13.65
CA ASN A 130 -5.68 12.91 -14.73
C ASN A 130 -4.56 11.87 -14.99
N GLY A 131 -4.77 10.61 -14.56
CA GLY A 131 -3.73 9.58 -14.65
C GLY A 131 -2.88 9.44 -13.40
N ASP A 132 -3.20 10.16 -12.32
CA ASP A 132 -2.59 9.92 -11.01
C ASP A 132 -3.32 8.74 -10.36
N GLU A 133 -2.60 7.69 -10.09
CA GLU A 133 -3.09 6.43 -9.51
C GLU A 133 -2.56 6.29 -8.08
N ILE A 134 -3.13 5.38 -7.31
CA ILE A 134 -2.65 5.07 -5.96
C ILE A 134 -2.12 3.62 -5.98
N ASN A 135 -0.93 3.43 -5.47
CA ASN A 135 -0.31 2.11 -5.35
C ASN A 135 -1.02 1.19 -4.36
N GLY A 136 -0.77 -0.10 -4.41
CA GLY A 136 -1.27 -1.03 -3.40
C GLY A 136 -0.80 -0.64 -2.00
N LEU A 137 0.50 -0.40 -1.84
CA LEU A 137 1.12 0.16 -0.64
C LEU A 137 2.08 1.28 -1.03
N THR A 138 1.76 2.50 -0.66
CA THR A 138 2.59 3.69 -0.87
C THR A 138 3.34 4.06 0.40
N LEU A 139 4.65 4.25 0.33
CA LEU A 139 5.54 4.56 1.45
C LEU A 139 6.31 5.85 1.18
N GLY A 140 5.77 7.00 1.61
CA GLY A 140 6.39 8.31 1.43
C GLY A 140 7.24 8.73 2.62
N GLY A 141 8.57 8.80 2.47
CA GLY A 141 9.49 9.26 3.53
C GLY A 141 9.41 8.46 4.83
N VAL A 142 9.15 7.16 4.76
CA VAL A 142 9.00 6.30 5.94
C VAL A 142 10.36 5.94 6.52
N GLY A 143 10.50 6.07 7.84
CA GLY A 143 11.75 5.87 8.55
C GLY A 143 12.03 4.43 8.98
N SER A 144 13.31 4.14 9.27
CA SER A 144 13.81 2.80 9.61
C SER A 144 13.29 2.23 10.94
N GLY A 145 12.63 3.04 11.76
CA GLY A 145 11.93 2.56 12.95
C GLY A 145 10.59 1.87 12.67
N THR A 146 10.11 1.91 11.41
CA THR A 146 8.88 1.26 10.96
C THR A 146 9.14 -0.21 10.63
N THR A 147 8.21 -1.10 10.99
CA THR A 147 8.31 -2.52 10.67
C THR A 147 7.40 -2.85 9.49
N ILE A 148 7.99 -3.36 8.38
CA ILE A 148 7.27 -3.84 7.20
C ILE A 148 7.75 -5.25 6.87
N ASN A 149 6.88 -6.24 7.09
CA ASN A 149 7.28 -7.64 6.95
C ASN A 149 6.08 -8.53 6.59
N HIS A 150 6.25 -9.46 5.65
CA HIS A 150 5.19 -10.33 5.15
C HIS A 150 4.00 -9.53 4.60
N ILE A 151 4.26 -8.75 3.55
CA ILE A 151 3.25 -7.99 2.83
C ILE A 151 2.95 -8.70 1.51
N GLU A 152 1.68 -8.88 1.23
CA GLU A 152 1.16 -9.41 -0.03
C GLU A 152 0.31 -8.34 -0.72
N ILE A 153 0.60 -8.05 -1.98
CA ILE A 153 -0.23 -7.22 -2.85
C ILE A 153 -0.80 -8.10 -3.94
N ILE A 154 -2.11 -8.03 -4.16
CA ILE A 154 -2.79 -8.81 -5.21
C ILE A 154 -3.66 -7.89 -6.07
N SER A 155 -3.49 -7.96 -7.38
CA SER A 155 -4.38 -7.32 -8.36
C SER A 155 -4.51 -5.81 -8.15
N ASN A 156 -3.38 -5.09 -8.17
CA ASN A 156 -3.37 -3.63 -8.14
C ASN A 156 -3.40 -3.06 -9.57
N ASP A 157 -4.07 -1.92 -9.79
CA ASP A 157 -4.17 -1.30 -11.12
C ASP A 157 -2.98 -0.39 -11.44
N ASP A 158 -2.21 -0.05 -10.43
CA ASP A 158 -0.93 0.65 -10.48
C ASP A 158 0.15 -0.22 -9.85
N ASP A 159 1.22 0.37 -9.30
CA ASP A 159 2.31 -0.36 -8.65
C ASP A 159 1.84 -1.19 -7.46
N GLY A 160 2.55 -2.27 -7.22
CA GLY A 160 2.32 -3.08 -6.04
C GLY A 160 2.73 -2.33 -4.77
N ILE A 161 4.00 -1.98 -4.67
CA ILE A 161 4.58 -1.23 -3.54
C ILE A 161 5.49 -0.16 -4.11
N GLU A 162 5.26 1.10 -3.73
CA GLU A 162 6.13 2.20 -4.13
C GLU A 162 6.73 2.92 -2.92
N PHE A 163 8.03 3.23 -3.02
CA PHE A 163 8.85 3.90 -2.02
C PHE A 163 9.27 5.29 -2.51
N PHE A 164 8.60 6.33 -2.06
CA PHE A 164 8.99 7.72 -2.28
C PHE A 164 10.03 8.15 -1.23
N GLY A 165 11.29 7.83 -1.45
CA GLY A 165 12.35 8.08 -0.50
C GLY A 165 12.21 7.29 0.81
N GLY A 166 12.78 7.81 1.88
CA GLY A 166 12.76 7.15 3.18
C GLY A 166 13.87 6.12 3.39
N THR A 167 13.86 5.51 4.56
CA THR A 167 14.92 4.61 5.05
C THR A 167 14.38 3.30 5.62
N VAL A 168 13.07 3.04 5.45
CA VAL A 168 12.43 1.84 5.98
C VAL A 168 12.96 0.57 5.32
N ASP A 169 13.20 -0.47 6.10
CA ASP A 169 13.47 -1.80 5.59
C ASP A 169 12.17 -2.58 5.40
N ALA A 170 12.05 -3.29 4.27
CA ALA A 170 10.91 -4.14 3.97
C ALA A 170 11.36 -5.56 3.64
N SER A 171 10.62 -6.57 4.13
CA SER A 171 11.02 -7.96 3.93
C SER A 171 9.84 -8.92 3.74
N ASN A 172 10.11 -10.03 3.03
CA ASN A 172 9.14 -11.08 2.73
C ASN A 172 7.92 -10.52 1.99
N LEU A 173 8.17 -9.92 0.83
CA LEU A 173 7.15 -9.29 0.00
C LEU A 173 6.67 -10.26 -1.08
N VAL A 174 5.38 -10.28 -1.33
CA VAL A 174 4.77 -10.96 -2.48
C VAL A 174 3.93 -9.96 -3.24
N VAL A 175 4.22 -9.75 -4.52
CA VAL A 175 3.40 -8.92 -5.40
C VAL A 175 2.91 -9.76 -6.55
N TRP A 176 1.61 -9.84 -6.71
CA TRP A 176 0.98 -10.72 -7.68
C TRP A 176 -0.07 -9.99 -8.52
N ALA A 177 0.08 -10.09 -9.82
CA ALA A 177 -0.89 -9.62 -10.81
C ALA A 177 -1.20 -8.10 -10.73
N GLN A 178 -0.23 -7.28 -10.35
CA GLN A 178 -0.32 -5.82 -10.54
C GLN A 178 -0.18 -5.47 -12.03
N LYS A 179 -0.63 -4.29 -12.41
CA LYS A 179 -0.68 -3.85 -13.81
C LYS A 179 0.59 -3.14 -14.25
N ASP A 180 1.21 -2.37 -13.35
CA ASP A 180 2.46 -1.65 -13.62
C ASP A 180 3.64 -2.29 -12.85
N ASP A 181 4.46 -1.57 -12.15
CA ASP A 181 5.62 -2.11 -11.47
C ASP A 181 5.26 -2.87 -10.18
N ALA A 182 5.96 -3.97 -9.92
CA ALA A 182 5.73 -4.73 -8.70
C ALA A 182 6.27 -4.01 -7.47
N ILE A 183 7.44 -3.40 -7.62
CA ILE A 183 8.13 -2.62 -6.60
C ILE A 183 8.82 -1.47 -7.32
N ASP A 184 8.37 -0.25 -7.03
CA ASP A 184 9.03 0.96 -7.49
C ASP A 184 9.78 1.66 -6.35
N VAL A 185 10.92 2.25 -6.68
CA VAL A 185 11.76 2.98 -5.73
C VAL A 185 12.19 4.31 -6.34
N ASP A 186 11.78 5.39 -5.72
CA ASP A 186 12.03 6.75 -6.18
C ASP A 186 12.58 7.64 -5.07
N GLN A 187 12.87 8.90 -5.39
CA GLN A 187 13.23 9.98 -4.47
C GLN A 187 14.30 9.61 -3.44
N ALA A 188 15.38 8.92 -3.90
CA ALA A 188 16.52 8.55 -3.09
C ALA A 188 16.17 7.61 -1.90
N TYR A 189 15.24 6.68 -2.09
CA TYR A 189 15.03 5.60 -1.12
C TYR A 189 16.35 4.91 -0.77
N SER A 190 16.59 4.69 0.52
CA SER A 190 17.86 4.17 1.04
C SER A 190 17.70 3.04 2.07
N GLY A 191 16.51 2.45 2.16
CA GLY A 191 16.27 1.22 2.94
C GLY A 191 16.72 -0.04 2.21
N THR A 192 16.40 -1.19 2.79
CA THR A 192 16.72 -2.51 2.25
C THR A 192 15.46 -3.32 1.98
N ILE A 193 15.32 -3.86 0.76
CA ILE A 193 14.25 -4.80 0.41
C ILE A 193 14.84 -6.20 0.37
N THR A 194 14.25 -7.13 1.13
CA THR A 194 14.76 -8.49 1.26
C THR A 194 13.65 -9.53 1.04
N ASN A 195 13.94 -10.59 0.29
CA ASN A 195 13.01 -11.69 0.01
C ASN A 195 11.71 -11.20 -0.66
N ALA A 196 11.83 -10.67 -1.86
CA ALA A 196 10.69 -10.30 -2.69
C ALA A 196 10.39 -11.39 -3.73
N LEU A 197 9.11 -11.75 -3.88
CA LEU A 197 8.59 -12.61 -4.95
C LEU A 197 7.59 -11.82 -5.77
N VAL A 198 7.84 -11.74 -7.07
CA VAL A 198 6.94 -11.10 -8.03
C VAL A 198 6.36 -12.16 -8.96
N ILE A 199 5.05 -12.17 -9.12
CA ILE A 199 4.32 -13.05 -10.04
C ILE A 199 3.51 -12.16 -10.97
N MET A 200 4.03 -11.99 -12.18
CA MET A 200 3.39 -11.16 -13.19
C MET A 200 2.11 -11.81 -13.71
N ASP A 201 1.12 -10.99 -14.00
CA ASP A 201 -0.03 -11.41 -14.79
C ASP A 201 0.43 -11.67 -16.23
N THR A 202 -0.04 -12.74 -16.83
CA THR A 202 0.31 -13.08 -18.21
C THR A 202 -0.66 -12.51 -19.24
N GLY A 203 -1.64 -11.71 -18.80
CA GLY A 203 -2.63 -11.02 -19.62
C GLY A 203 -3.77 -11.92 -20.09
#